data_42ab320581641b9e0f441ccb8ec70c55
#
_entry.id   42ab320581641b9e0f441ccb8ec70c55
#
_cell.length_a   1.000
_cell.length_b   1.000
_cell.length_c   1.000
_cell.angle_alpha   90.00
_cell.angle_beta   90.00
_cell.angle_gamma   90.00
#
_symmetry.space_group_name_H-M   'P 1'
#
loop_
_entity.id
_entity.type
_entity.pdbx_description
1 polymer ?
#
loop_
_entity_poly.entity_id
_entity_poly.type
_entity_poly.pdbx_seq_one_letter_code
_entity_poly.pdbx_strand_id
1 'polypeptide(L)'
;MDRSQSKQLLLIADANPENVNVLKTMLAPDYDIKVAADGEEAIRLASSPDTPGLILLNDMMPAADMYEVCRELKADKTTKDIPIILLWEPTTEDTEAKGFELGAADYLTKPFKRSVVSARIRTHLELKRYRDNLENRVKKRVSELHEEIQERRDVEDTYHALVEHARDGIAIIHDFKVRYANPAFSKMIGFSEKELIGAHLKKFISEEEFVKNTTRYSNRIAGLNLPRIYKSKVIHSDGSTIDVELNVCVVPYGRSLAALVIVRDIREEEAWKYCI
;
A
#
# COMPACT_ATOMS: atom_id res chain seq x y z
N MET A 1 28.50 -14.22 -24.05
CA MET A 1 27.62 -13.26 -24.74
C MET A 1 27.74 -11.94 -24.02
N ASP A 2 28.48 -11.08 -24.63
CA ASP A 2 28.91 -9.79 -24.11
C ASP A 2 27.75 -8.82 -24.04
N ARG A 3 27.23 -8.55 -22.83
CA ARG A 3 26.45 -7.35 -22.60
C ARG A 3 27.46 -6.22 -22.45
N SER A 4 27.65 -5.46 -23.49
CA SER A 4 28.28 -4.16 -23.38
C SER A 4 27.52 -3.34 -22.37
N GLN A 5 27.93 -3.41 -21.11
CA GLN A 5 27.43 -2.50 -20.08
C GLN A 5 27.87 -1.11 -20.51
N SER A 6 26.94 -0.25 -20.91
CA SER A 6 27.22 1.16 -21.11
C SER A 6 27.90 1.66 -19.84
N LYS A 7 29.07 2.28 -19.99
CA LYS A 7 29.80 2.84 -18.85
C LYS A 7 28.93 3.87 -18.15
N GLN A 8 29.05 3.91 -16.83
CA GLN A 8 28.33 4.94 -16.07
C GLN A 8 28.97 6.30 -16.32
N LEU A 9 28.11 7.33 -16.46
CA LEU A 9 28.54 8.69 -16.69
C LEU A 9 28.92 9.37 -15.38
N LEU A 10 30.11 9.97 -15.34
CA LEU A 10 30.58 10.84 -14.26
C LEU A 10 30.69 12.28 -14.77
N LEU A 11 30.39 13.23 -13.89
CA LEU A 11 30.65 14.65 -14.13
C LEU A 11 31.85 15.09 -13.27
N ILE A 12 32.88 15.67 -13.90
CA ILE A 12 34.00 16.31 -13.21
C ILE A 12 33.82 17.81 -13.40
N ALA A 13 33.59 18.52 -12.30
CA ALA A 13 33.51 19.97 -12.26
C ALA A 13 34.78 20.52 -11.61
N ASP A 14 35.73 20.94 -12.44
CA ASP A 14 37.03 21.50 -12.04
C ASP A 14 37.59 22.40 -13.15
N ALA A 15 37.97 23.62 -12.81
CA ALA A 15 38.55 24.60 -13.72
C ALA A 15 40.03 24.33 -14.02
N ASN A 16 40.71 23.53 -13.19
CA ASN A 16 42.14 23.22 -13.38
C ASN A 16 42.34 22.07 -14.38
N PRO A 17 42.92 22.32 -15.58
CA PRO A 17 43.13 21.28 -16.58
C PRO A 17 44.02 20.13 -16.11
N GLU A 18 44.95 20.35 -15.20
CA GLU A 18 45.85 19.33 -14.67
C GLU A 18 45.05 18.31 -13.82
N ASN A 19 44.22 18.78 -12.93
CA ASN A 19 43.33 17.94 -12.13
C ASN A 19 42.36 17.14 -13.01
N VAL A 20 41.73 17.80 -13.98
CA VAL A 20 40.84 17.15 -14.96
C VAL A 20 41.56 16.05 -15.73
N ASN A 21 42.77 16.30 -16.21
CA ASN A 21 43.55 15.32 -16.98
C ASN A 21 43.94 14.10 -16.10
N VAL A 22 44.37 14.34 -14.86
CA VAL A 22 44.69 13.28 -13.90
C VAL A 22 43.46 12.41 -13.64
N LEU A 23 42.32 13.01 -13.31
CA LEU A 23 41.07 12.29 -13.04
C LEU A 23 40.55 11.55 -14.28
N LYS A 24 40.59 12.18 -15.48
CA LYS A 24 40.21 11.52 -16.72
C LYS A 24 41.10 10.29 -17.00
N THR A 25 42.39 10.41 -16.85
CA THR A 25 43.32 9.30 -17.08
C THR A 25 43.04 8.14 -16.12
N MET A 26 42.67 8.43 -14.88
CA MET A 26 42.36 7.42 -13.88
C MET A 26 41.02 6.72 -14.15
N LEU A 27 40.00 7.46 -14.62
CA LEU A 27 38.59 7.03 -14.61
C LEU A 27 38.05 6.62 -15.99
N ALA A 28 38.58 7.15 -17.11
CA ALA A 28 38.12 6.83 -18.46
C ALA A 28 38.13 5.33 -18.84
N PRO A 29 39.00 4.47 -18.28
CA PRO A 29 38.90 3.04 -18.52
C PRO A 29 37.57 2.43 -18.09
N ASP A 30 36.98 2.95 -16.98
CA ASP A 30 35.83 2.35 -16.31
C ASP A 30 34.53 3.15 -16.48
N TYR A 31 34.66 4.47 -16.79
CA TYR A 31 33.52 5.41 -16.79
C TYR A 31 33.50 6.32 -18.03
N ASP A 32 32.31 6.77 -18.44
CA ASP A 32 32.19 7.89 -19.37
C ASP A 32 32.27 9.19 -18.58
N ILE A 33 32.92 10.22 -19.14
CA ILE A 33 33.24 11.44 -18.39
C ILE A 33 32.79 12.66 -19.15
N LYS A 34 31.93 13.48 -18.49
CA LYS A 34 31.68 14.87 -18.86
C LYS A 34 32.51 15.79 -17.96
N VAL A 35 32.85 16.97 -18.47
CA VAL A 35 33.62 17.96 -17.72
C VAL A 35 32.91 19.27 -17.77
N ALA A 36 32.85 19.95 -16.63
CA ALA A 36 32.41 21.34 -16.47
C ALA A 36 33.59 22.19 -15.99
N ALA A 37 33.78 23.33 -16.60
CA ALA A 37 34.86 24.26 -16.23
C ALA A 37 34.47 25.27 -15.15
N ASP A 38 33.15 25.39 -14.88
CA ASP A 38 32.59 26.26 -13.86
C ASP A 38 31.32 25.65 -13.22
N GLY A 39 30.79 26.32 -12.18
CA GLY A 39 29.63 25.85 -11.43
C GLY A 39 28.32 25.88 -12.20
N GLU A 40 28.10 26.91 -13.04
CA GLU A 40 26.89 27.03 -13.87
C GLU A 40 26.84 25.89 -14.91
N GLU A 41 27.96 25.60 -15.54
CA GLU A 41 28.10 24.48 -16.47
C GLU A 41 27.87 23.15 -15.75
N ALA A 42 28.38 22.98 -14.52
CA ALA A 42 28.17 21.79 -13.74
C ALA A 42 26.68 21.54 -13.45
N ILE A 43 25.94 22.57 -13.04
CA ILE A 43 24.49 22.48 -12.80
C ILE A 43 23.76 22.15 -14.11
N ARG A 44 24.07 22.82 -15.20
CA ARG A 44 23.47 22.59 -16.52
C ARG A 44 23.69 21.16 -17.02
N LEU A 45 24.92 20.63 -16.89
CA LEU A 45 25.25 19.26 -17.31
C LEU A 45 24.63 18.21 -16.39
N ALA A 46 24.52 18.46 -15.09
CA ALA A 46 23.88 17.57 -14.15
C ALA A 46 22.37 17.43 -14.40
N SER A 47 21.71 18.53 -14.85
CA SER A 47 20.28 18.55 -15.18
C SER A 47 19.96 18.14 -16.63
N SER A 48 20.97 17.75 -17.40
CA SER A 48 20.79 17.30 -18.79
C SER A 48 20.09 15.91 -18.85
N PRO A 49 19.45 15.54 -20.00
CA PRO A 49 18.86 14.22 -20.16
C PRO A 49 19.80 13.06 -19.85
N ASP A 50 21.09 13.22 -20.17
CA ASP A 50 22.15 12.28 -19.79
C ASP A 50 22.67 12.62 -18.40
N THR A 51 21.88 12.39 -17.39
CA THR A 51 22.18 12.66 -15.99
C THR A 51 23.38 11.86 -15.49
N PRO A 52 24.42 12.49 -14.89
CA PRO A 52 25.56 11.76 -14.35
C PRO A 52 25.16 10.88 -13.14
N GLY A 53 25.79 9.73 -13.02
CA GLY A 53 25.64 8.85 -11.87
C GLY A 53 26.26 9.42 -10.59
N LEU A 54 27.33 10.25 -10.74
CA LEU A 54 28.07 10.88 -9.64
C LEU A 54 28.77 12.15 -10.14
N ILE A 55 28.92 13.14 -9.28
CA ILE A 55 29.61 14.41 -9.54
C ILE A 55 30.86 14.49 -8.66
N LEU A 56 32.01 14.77 -9.29
CA LEU A 56 33.23 15.21 -8.61
C LEU A 56 33.27 16.73 -8.71
N LEU A 57 33.19 17.43 -7.60
CA LEU A 57 33.09 18.90 -7.55
C LEU A 57 34.30 19.51 -6.84
N ASN A 58 35.07 20.33 -7.55
CA ASN A 58 36.23 21.00 -6.97
C ASN A 58 35.79 22.18 -6.05
N ASP A 59 36.58 22.40 -4.99
CA ASP A 59 36.40 23.48 -4.03
C ASP A 59 36.65 24.88 -4.62
N MET A 60 37.56 24.97 -5.58
CA MET A 60 37.91 26.21 -6.27
C MET A 60 37.38 26.23 -7.69
N MET A 61 36.24 26.85 -7.92
CA MET A 61 35.68 27.03 -9.25
C MET A 61 35.40 28.51 -9.55
N PRO A 62 35.61 28.96 -10.80
CA PRO A 62 35.18 30.30 -11.23
C PRO A 62 33.65 30.44 -11.20
N ALA A 63 33.19 31.64 -11.02
CA ALA A 63 31.78 32.10 -11.19
C ALA A 63 30.76 31.58 -10.15
N ALA A 64 31.02 30.50 -9.39
CA ALA A 64 30.14 30.05 -8.34
C ALA A 64 30.92 29.39 -7.19
N ASP A 65 30.53 29.65 -5.96
CA ASP A 65 31.06 28.95 -4.79
C ASP A 65 30.60 27.48 -4.81
N MET A 66 31.51 26.55 -4.56
CA MET A 66 31.24 25.12 -4.44
C MET A 66 30.01 24.83 -3.55
N TYR A 67 29.85 25.60 -2.47
CA TYR A 67 28.70 25.46 -1.56
C TYR A 67 27.38 25.85 -2.20
N GLU A 68 27.37 26.87 -3.06
CA GLU A 68 26.19 27.28 -3.81
C GLU A 68 25.80 26.22 -4.84
N VAL A 69 26.76 25.73 -5.61
CA VAL A 69 26.56 24.63 -6.57
C VAL A 69 26.00 23.38 -5.89
N CYS A 70 26.60 22.99 -4.76
CA CYS A 70 26.12 21.84 -3.99
C CYS A 70 24.68 22.03 -3.50
N ARG A 71 24.35 23.19 -2.96
CA ARG A 71 23.01 23.56 -2.48
C ARG A 71 21.99 23.53 -3.61
N GLU A 72 22.30 24.09 -4.75
CA GLU A 72 21.42 24.14 -5.91
C GLU A 72 21.14 22.73 -6.46
N LEU A 73 22.19 21.94 -6.65
CA LEU A 73 22.07 20.53 -7.08
C LEU A 73 21.24 19.68 -6.09
N LYS A 74 21.33 19.95 -4.79
CA LYS A 74 20.60 19.21 -3.77
C LYS A 74 19.17 19.72 -3.56
N ALA A 75 18.84 20.92 -3.98
CA ALA A 75 17.49 21.48 -3.96
C ALA A 75 16.63 21.02 -5.14
N ASP A 76 17.21 20.74 -6.28
CA ASP A 76 16.49 20.30 -7.48
C ASP A 76 16.10 18.83 -7.43
N LYS A 77 14.85 18.53 -7.78
CA LYS A 77 14.28 17.16 -7.74
C LYS A 77 14.98 16.18 -8.67
N THR A 78 15.58 16.66 -9.76
CA THR A 78 16.22 15.81 -10.77
C THR A 78 17.66 15.48 -10.41
N THR A 79 18.35 16.35 -9.65
CA THR A 79 19.76 16.21 -9.33
C THR A 79 20.05 15.90 -7.86
N LYS A 80 19.10 16.14 -6.95
CA LYS A 80 19.29 15.96 -5.49
C LYS A 80 19.84 14.58 -5.10
N ASP A 81 19.48 13.55 -5.87
CA ASP A 81 19.85 12.16 -5.62
C ASP A 81 21.17 11.74 -6.23
N ILE A 82 21.83 12.64 -6.95
CA ILE A 82 23.16 12.41 -7.48
C ILE A 82 24.18 12.56 -6.35
N PRO A 83 25.01 11.56 -6.03
CA PRO A 83 26.07 11.72 -5.05
C PRO A 83 27.11 12.73 -5.54
N ILE A 84 27.50 13.66 -4.66
CA ILE A 84 28.52 14.67 -4.89
C ILE A 84 29.71 14.33 -4.02
N ILE A 85 30.88 14.15 -4.62
CA ILE A 85 32.14 13.99 -3.93
C ILE A 85 32.95 15.28 -4.13
N LEU A 86 33.31 15.93 -3.05
CA LEU A 86 34.10 17.15 -3.09
C LEU A 86 35.57 16.85 -3.35
N LEU A 87 36.19 17.60 -4.25
CA LEU A 87 37.64 17.56 -4.49
C LEU A 87 38.27 18.68 -3.70
N TRP A 88 39.17 18.34 -2.79
CA TRP A 88 39.56 19.23 -1.70
C TRP A 88 41.06 19.30 -1.47
N GLU A 89 41.57 20.50 -1.08
CA GLU A 89 42.88 20.67 -0.45
C GLU A 89 42.68 20.93 1.04
N PRO A 90 43.30 20.12 1.93
CA PRO A 90 43.13 20.31 3.38
C PRO A 90 43.77 21.63 3.81
N THR A 91 42.99 22.68 3.98
CA THR A 91 43.45 23.97 4.46
C THR A 91 43.02 24.30 5.88
N THR A 92 41.86 23.78 6.34
CA THR A 92 41.39 23.95 7.73
C THR A 92 40.30 22.91 8.06
N GLU A 93 40.20 22.51 9.35
CA GLU A 93 39.21 21.51 9.83
C GLU A 93 37.74 21.97 9.70
N ASP A 94 37.48 23.27 9.72
CA ASP A 94 36.10 23.82 9.68
C ASP A 94 35.37 23.61 8.36
N THR A 95 36.08 23.32 7.30
CA THR A 95 35.52 23.29 5.94
C THR A 95 34.95 21.91 5.59
N GLU A 96 35.44 20.81 6.20
CA GLU A 96 34.91 19.45 5.98
C GLU A 96 33.46 19.35 6.50
N ALA A 97 33.19 19.86 7.69
CA ALA A 97 31.86 19.83 8.30
C ALA A 97 30.80 20.54 7.45
N LYS A 98 31.16 21.72 6.88
CA LYS A 98 30.24 22.48 6.01
C LYS A 98 29.87 21.74 4.72
N GLY A 99 30.78 21.00 4.12
CA GLY A 99 30.51 20.21 2.92
C GLY A 99 29.45 19.12 3.15
N PHE A 100 29.53 18.41 4.27
CA PHE A 100 28.56 17.40 4.66
C PHE A 100 27.19 18.00 5.03
N GLU A 101 27.16 19.14 5.72
CA GLU A 101 25.91 19.85 6.04
C GLU A 101 25.11 20.25 4.78
N LEU A 102 25.80 20.49 3.67
CA LEU A 102 25.18 20.81 2.38
C LEU A 102 24.80 19.58 1.56
N GLY A 103 25.00 18.38 2.09
CA GLY A 103 24.58 17.14 1.47
C GLY A 103 25.60 16.52 0.51
N ALA A 104 26.88 16.91 0.59
CA ALA A 104 27.94 16.16 -0.08
C ALA A 104 28.01 14.73 0.48
N ALA A 105 28.22 13.76 -0.40
CA ALA A 105 28.29 12.35 -0.01
C ALA A 105 29.66 11.96 0.55
N ASP A 106 30.73 12.62 0.09
CA ASP A 106 32.10 12.32 0.49
C ASP A 106 33.07 13.43 0.00
N TYR A 107 34.36 13.29 0.32
CA TYR A 107 35.41 14.16 -0.19
C TYR A 107 36.66 13.36 -0.64
N LEU A 108 37.47 13.94 -1.52
CA LEU A 108 38.73 13.42 -2.00
C LEU A 108 39.80 14.47 -1.84
N THR A 109 40.89 14.15 -1.12
CA THR A 109 42.02 15.05 -0.92
C THR A 109 43.07 14.91 -2.03
N LYS A 110 43.66 16.04 -2.44
CA LYS A 110 44.83 16.06 -3.32
C LYS A 110 46.13 15.71 -2.53
N PRO A 111 47.09 15.00 -3.11
CA PRO A 111 47.12 14.47 -4.50
C PRO A 111 46.24 13.21 -4.63
N PHE A 112 45.57 13.08 -5.77
CA PHE A 112 44.65 11.98 -6.03
C PHE A 112 45.39 10.63 -6.15
N LYS A 113 44.93 9.62 -5.39
CA LYS A 113 45.40 8.25 -5.48
C LYS A 113 44.34 7.42 -6.18
N ARG A 114 44.66 6.80 -7.31
CA ARG A 114 43.69 6.01 -8.13
C ARG A 114 42.89 5.01 -7.31
N SER A 115 43.54 4.26 -6.42
CA SER A 115 42.86 3.27 -5.58
C SER A 115 41.79 3.88 -4.68
N VAL A 116 42.05 5.07 -4.10
CA VAL A 116 41.12 5.77 -3.23
C VAL A 116 39.97 6.38 -4.03
N VAL A 117 40.29 7.07 -5.13
CA VAL A 117 39.29 7.68 -6.03
C VAL A 117 38.33 6.62 -6.56
N SER A 118 38.83 5.54 -7.12
CA SER A 118 38.03 4.47 -7.68
C SER A 118 37.18 3.75 -6.63
N ALA A 119 37.72 3.54 -5.40
CA ALA A 119 36.99 2.89 -4.34
C ALA A 119 35.78 3.76 -3.86
N ARG A 120 35.99 5.07 -3.63
CA ARG A 120 34.95 5.99 -3.20
C ARG A 120 33.86 6.15 -4.25
N ILE A 121 34.23 6.37 -5.52
CA ILE A 121 33.26 6.47 -6.64
C ILE A 121 32.41 5.20 -6.71
N ARG A 122 33.05 4.03 -6.69
CA ARG A 122 32.33 2.75 -6.75
C ARG A 122 31.35 2.60 -5.59
N THR A 123 31.78 2.89 -4.36
CA THR A 123 30.92 2.80 -3.17
C THR A 123 29.69 3.69 -3.31
N HIS A 124 29.85 4.96 -3.72
CA HIS A 124 28.72 5.88 -3.84
C HIS A 124 27.80 5.55 -5.02
N LEU A 125 28.31 5.05 -6.12
CA LEU A 125 27.51 4.54 -7.24
C LEU A 125 26.72 3.29 -6.86
N GLU A 126 27.30 2.37 -6.09
CA GLU A 126 26.62 1.19 -5.57
C GLU A 126 25.50 1.61 -4.57
N LEU A 127 25.80 2.50 -3.63
CA LEU A 127 24.80 3.02 -2.69
C LEU A 127 23.63 3.69 -3.42
N LYS A 128 23.91 4.54 -4.41
CA LYS A 128 22.85 5.14 -5.25
C LYS A 128 22.01 4.07 -5.91
N ARG A 129 22.64 3.09 -6.56
CA ARG A 129 21.92 1.99 -7.23
C ARG A 129 21.05 1.18 -6.26
N TYR A 130 21.52 0.91 -5.04
CA TYR A 130 20.74 0.21 -4.02
C TYR A 130 19.53 1.04 -3.58
N ARG A 131 19.73 2.33 -3.33
CA ARG A 131 18.64 3.25 -2.97
C ARG A 131 17.57 3.32 -4.07
N ASP A 132 17.99 3.57 -5.32
CA ASP A 132 17.07 3.68 -6.46
C ASP A 132 16.27 2.38 -6.66
N ASN A 133 16.92 1.22 -6.49
CA ASN A 133 16.25 -0.09 -6.54
C ASN A 133 15.22 -0.28 -5.41
N LEU A 134 15.57 0.12 -4.18
CA LEU A 134 14.66 0.03 -3.04
C LEU A 134 13.46 0.94 -3.23
N GLU A 135 13.66 2.19 -3.65
CA GLU A 135 12.58 3.13 -3.92
C GLU A 135 11.62 2.61 -5.00
N ASN A 136 12.15 2.07 -6.09
CA ASN A 136 11.35 1.47 -7.15
C ASN A 136 10.56 0.24 -6.64
N ARG A 137 11.16 -0.61 -5.81
CA ARG A 137 10.47 -1.76 -5.21
C ARG A 137 9.36 -1.33 -4.26
N VAL A 138 9.62 -0.32 -3.43
CA VAL A 138 8.61 0.25 -2.52
C VAL A 138 7.45 0.83 -3.34
N LYS A 139 7.75 1.64 -4.36
CA LYS A 139 6.75 2.25 -5.24
C LYS A 139 5.86 1.20 -5.92
N LYS A 140 6.48 0.15 -6.45
CA LYS A 140 5.75 -0.97 -7.06
C LYS A 140 4.85 -1.68 -6.03
N ARG A 141 5.38 -1.98 -4.82
CA ARG A 141 4.61 -2.68 -3.80
C ARG A 141 3.43 -1.87 -3.26
N VAL A 142 3.61 -0.54 -3.14
CA VAL A 142 2.53 0.37 -2.75
C VAL A 142 1.41 0.37 -3.81
N SER A 143 1.77 0.39 -5.10
CA SER A 143 0.78 0.30 -6.18
C SER A 143 0.01 -1.02 -6.15
N GLU A 144 0.70 -2.15 -6.04
CA GLU A 144 0.09 -3.48 -5.94
C GLU A 144 -0.88 -3.58 -4.75
N LEU A 145 -0.48 -3.06 -3.59
CA LEU A 145 -1.34 -3.05 -2.40
C LEU A 145 -2.58 -2.16 -2.57
N HIS A 146 -2.46 -1.01 -3.24
CA HIS A 146 -3.62 -0.17 -3.53
C HIS A 146 -4.62 -0.87 -4.45
N GLU A 147 -4.15 -1.56 -5.48
CA GLU A 147 -5.00 -2.35 -6.38
C GLU A 147 -5.73 -3.47 -5.61
N GLU A 148 -5.00 -4.23 -4.78
CA GLU A 148 -5.59 -5.31 -3.96
C GLU A 148 -6.65 -4.79 -2.98
N ILE A 149 -6.39 -3.63 -2.34
CA ILE A 149 -7.36 -2.99 -1.43
C ILE A 149 -8.61 -2.56 -2.20
N GLN A 150 -8.44 -2.00 -3.40
CA GLN A 150 -9.57 -1.55 -4.20
C GLN A 150 -10.43 -2.71 -4.67
N GLU A 151 -9.83 -3.77 -5.20
CA GLU A 151 -10.55 -5.00 -5.58
C GLU A 151 -11.34 -5.59 -4.40
N ARG A 152 -10.73 -5.60 -3.22
CA ARG A 152 -11.38 -6.10 -2.02
C ARG A 152 -12.58 -5.26 -1.61
N ARG A 153 -12.48 -3.94 -1.72
CA ARG A 153 -13.59 -3.01 -1.45
C ARG A 153 -14.73 -3.18 -2.46
N ASP A 154 -14.41 -3.29 -3.74
CA ASP A 154 -15.42 -3.45 -4.80
C ASP A 154 -16.21 -4.76 -4.61
N VAL A 155 -15.54 -5.84 -4.18
CA VAL A 155 -16.19 -7.10 -3.82
C VAL A 155 -17.08 -6.93 -2.59
N GLU A 156 -16.60 -6.28 -1.55
CA GLU A 156 -17.36 -6.03 -0.30
C GLU A 156 -18.59 -5.17 -0.57
N ASP A 157 -18.46 -4.09 -1.33
CA ASP A 157 -19.56 -3.21 -1.71
C ASP A 157 -20.61 -3.96 -2.55
N THR A 158 -20.17 -4.84 -3.44
CA THR A 158 -21.07 -5.69 -4.23
C THR A 158 -21.85 -6.64 -3.33
N TYR A 159 -21.19 -7.31 -2.38
CA TYR A 159 -21.89 -8.16 -1.41
C TYR A 159 -22.87 -7.38 -0.55
N HIS A 160 -22.50 -6.21 -0.05
CA HIS A 160 -23.39 -5.33 0.68
C HIS A 160 -24.62 -4.98 -0.15
N ALA A 161 -24.44 -4.53 -1.39
CA ALA A 161 -25.55 -4.19 -2.27
C ALA A 161 -26.49 -5.38 -2.51
N LEU A 162 -25.96 -6.58 -2.74
CA LEU A 162 -26.78 -7.78 -2.94
C LEU A 162 -27.62 -8.14 -1.71
N VAL A 163 -27.06 -8.03 -0.52
CA VAL A 163 -27.75 -8.37 0.74
C VAL A 163 -28.75 -7.28 1.13
N GLU A 164 -28.38 -6.01 0.97
CA GLU A 164 -29.23 -4.85 1.30
C GLU A 164 -30.49 -4.77 0.41
N HIS A 165 -30.36 -5.15 -0.87
CA HIS A 165 -31.45 -5.13 -1.84
C HIS A 165 -32.16 -6.48 -2.03
N ALA A 166 -31.78 -7.50 -1.26
CA ALA A 166 -32.49 -8.78 -1.28
C ALA A 166 -33.95 -8.62 -0.85
N ARG A 167 -34.87 -9.33 -1.51
CA ARG A 167 -36.29 -9.35 -1.13
C ARG A 167 -36.54 -10.18 0.10
N ASP A 168 -35.84 -11.28 0.27
CA ASP A 168 -35.93 -12.15 1.44
C ASP A 168 -35.19 -11.50 2.63
N GLY A 169 -35.69 -11.70 3.82
CA GLY A 169 -34.99 -11.32 5.04
C GLY A 169 -33.73 -12.15 5.21
N ILE A 170 -32.60 -11.52 5.51
CA ILE A 170 -31.33 -12.19 5.77
C ILE A 170 -30.86 -11.81 7.18
N ALA A 171 -30.55 -12.80 7.99
CA ALA A 171 -30.04 -12.60 9.34
C ALA A 171 -28.87 -13.55 9.66
N ILE A 172 -27.94 -13.09 10.48
CA ILE A 172 -26.89 -13.93 11.07
C ILE A 172 -27.18 -14.06 12.57
N ILE A 173 -27.25 -15.30 13.03
CA ILE A 173 -27.52 -15.65 14.42
C ILE A 173 -26.29 -16.32 15.02
N HIS A 174 -25.79 -15.75 16.10
CA HIS A 174 -24.67 -16.31 16.87
C HIS A 174 -24.99 -16.24 18.36
N ASP A 175 -24.85 -17.34 19.08
CA ASP A 175 -25.22 -17.49 20.49
C ASP A 175 -26.66 -17.04 20.78
N PHE A 176 -27.59 -17.48 19.93
CA PHE A 176 -29.03 -17.13 20.01
C PHE A 176 -29.34 -15.64 19.94
N LYS A 177 -28.39 -14.80 19.49
CA LYS A 177 -28.54 -13.36 19.29
C LYS A 177 -28.40 -13.01 17.81
N VAL A 178 -29.17 -12.04 17.39
CA VAL A 178 -29.05 -11.47 16.04
C VAL A 178 -27.76 -10.66 15.97
N ARG A 179 -26.90 -10.98 15.04
CA ARG A 179 -25.63 -10.26 14.81
C ARG A 179 -25.67 -9.38 13.56
N TYR A 180 -26.51 -9.76 12.63
CA TYR A 180 -26.77 -9.01 11.42
C TYR A 180 -28.21 -9.25 10.97
N ALA A 181 -28.83 -8.24 10.37
CA ALA A 181 -30.13 -8.32 9.71
C ALA A 181 -30.15 -7.31 8.56
N ASN A 182 -30.60 -7.76 7.37
CA ASN A 182 -30.76 -6.85 6.24
C ASN A 182 -32.06 -6.00 6.37
N PRO A 183 -32.22 -4.92 5.59
CA PRO A 183 -33.42 -4.09 5.62
C PRO A 183 -34.71 -4.84 5.31
N ALA A 184 -34.67 -5.88 4.46
CA ALA A 184 -35.83 -6.69 4.16
C ALA A 184 -36.34 -7.43 5.41
N PHE A 185 -35.45 -8.00 6.23
CA PHE A 185 -35.79 -8.65 7.47
C PHE A 185 -36.43 -7.64 8.48
N SER A 186 -35.79 -6.47 8.64
CA SER A 186 -36.31 -5.40 9.50
C SER A 186 -37.72 -4.97 9.10
N LYS A 187 -37.95 -4.76 7.81
CA LYS A 187 -39.27 -4.40 7.28
C LYS A 187 -40.30 -5.51 7.46
N MET A 188 -39.90 -6.77 7.26
CA MET A 188 -40.78 -7.94 7.36
C MET A 188 -41.35 -8.11 8.77
N ILE A 189 -40.52 -7.95 9.81
CA ILE A 189 -40.90 -8.17 11.19
C ILE A 189 -41.22 -6.88 11.95
N GLY A 190 -41.08 -5.71 11.33
CA GLY A 190 -41.44 -4.40 11.87
C GLY A 190 -40.54 -3.87 13.00
N PHE A 191 -39.37 -4.46 13.23
CA PHE A 191 -38.41 -3.96 14.21
C PHE A 191 -37.28 -3.20 13.50
N SER A 192 -36.81 -2.12 14.09
CA SER A 192 -35.63 -1.39 13.59
C SER A 192 -34.35 -2.23 13.74
N GLU A 193 -33.35 -1.95 12.92
CA GLU A 193 -32.04 -2.60 13.01
C GLU A 193 -31.47 -2.52 14.43
N LYS A 194 -31.58 -1.36 15.09
CA LYS A 194 -31.07 -1.16 16.46
C LYS A 194 -31.76 -2.05 17.50
N GLU A 195 -32.99 -2.42 17.27
CA GLU A 195 -33.75 -3.33 18.14
C GLU A 195 -33.46 -4.80 17.86
N LEU A 196 -32.98 -5.09 16.63
CA LEU A 196 -32.63 -6.43 16.19
C LEU A 196 -31.23 -6.82 16.61
N ILE A 197 -30.24 -5.97 16.35
CA ILE A 197 -28.83 -6.30 16.57
C ILE A 197 -28.56 -6.47 18.07
N GLY A 198 -27.99 -7.62 18.42
CA GLY A 198 -27.71 -8.01 19.80
C GLY A 198 -28.90 -8.57 20.57
N ALA A 199 -30.13 -8.45 20.05
CA ALA A 199 -31.32 -8.99 20.70
C ALA A 199 -31.32 -10.52 20.63
N HIS A 200 -31.90 -11.13 21.67
CA HIS A 200 -32.05 -12.58 21.78
C HIS A 200 -33.25 -13.06 20.95
N LEU A 201 -33.14 -14.22 20.31
CA LEU A 201 -34.17 -14.79 19.43
C LEU A 201 -35.53 -14.94 20.08
N LYS A 202 -35.60 -15.17 21.41
CA LYS A 202 -36.87 -15.22 22.17
C LYS A 202 -37.75 -14.01 22.00
N LYS A 203 -37.22 -12.85 21.60
CA LYS A 203 -38.00 -11.64 21.35
C LYS A 203 -38.82 -11.75 20.08
N PHE A 204 -38.41 -12.57 19.12
CA PHE A 204 -38.95 -12.59 17.76
C PHE A 204 -39.66 -13.90 17.40
N ILE A 205 -39.72 -14.88 18.33
CA ILE A 205 -40.41 -16.17 18.12
C ILE A 205 -41.09 -16.61 19.40
N SER A 206 -42.17 -17.42 19.27
CA SER A 206 -42.85 -17.97 20.42
C SER A 206 -41.98 -18.95 21.20
N GLU A 207 -42.36 -19.23 22.47
CA GLU A 207 -41.60 -20.19 23.29
C GLU A 207 -41.53 -21.59 22.64
N GLU A 208 -42.64 -22.04 22.03
CA GLU A 208 -42.68 -23.32 21.30
C GLU A 208 -41.70 -23.34 20.11
N GLU A 209 -41.72 -22.30 19.28
CA GLU A 209 -40.82 -22.17 18.14
C GLU A 209 -39.38 -21.95 18.60
N PHE A 210 -39.17 -21.29 19.75
CA PHE A 210 -37.82 -21.13 20.30
C PHE A 210 -37.20 -22.48 20.66
N VAL A 211 -37.93 -23.37 21.36
CA VAL A 211 -37.41 -24.72 21.70
C VAL A 211 -37.06 -25.51 20.43
N LYS A 212 -37.96 -25.51 19.43
CA LYS A 212 -37.70 -26.21 18.14
C LYS A 212 -36.48 -25.67 17.43
N ASN A 213 -36.38 -24.35 17.33
CA ASN A 213 -35.29 -23.70 16.57
C ASN A 213 -33.95 -23.76 17.30
N THR A 214 -33.93 -23.68 18.65
CA THR A 214 -32.68 -23.84 19.41
C THR A 214 -32.11 -25.24 19.32
N THR A 215 -32.98 -26.26 19.38
CA THR A 215 -32.53 -27.67 19.18
C THR A 215 -31.96 -27.85 17.78
N ARG A 216 -32.61 -27.31 16.74
CA ARG A 216 -32.11 -27.35 15.37
C ARG A 216 -30.79 -26.60 15.22
N TYR A 217 -30.67 -25.41 15.82
CA TYR A 217 -29.46 -24.60 15.81
C TYR A 217 -28.30 -25.36 16.45
N SER A 218 -28.45 -25.88 17.68
CA SER A 218 -27.39 -26.59 18.39
C SER A 218 -26.94 -27.84 17.63
N ASN A 219 -27.88 -28.62 17.12
CA ASN A 219 -27.59 -29.82 16.34
C ASN A 219 -26.85 -29.48 15.04
N ARG A 220 -27.19 -28.38 14.38
CA ARG A 220 -26.55 -27.93 13.14
C ARG A 220 -25.14 -27.44 13.38
N ILE A 221 -24.90 -26.67 14.45
CA ILE A 221 -23.56 -26.27 14.87
C ILE A 221 -22.69 -27.47 15.25
N ALA A 222 -23.29 -28.52 15.84
CA ALA A 222 -22.64 -29.79 16.13
C ALA A 222 -22.35 -30.64 14.87
N GLY A 223 -22.72 -30.16 13.68
CA GLY A 223 -22.43 -30.86 12.40
C GLY A 223 -23.47 -31.90 11.99
N LEU A 224 -24.62 -31.99 12.66
CA LEU A 224 -25.67 -32.89 12.25
C LEU A 224 -26.36 -32.39 10.97
N ASN A 225 -26.61 -33.35 10.05
CA ASN A 225 -27.28 -33.01 8.77
C ASN A 225 -28.78 -32.90 9.00
N LEU A 226 -29.27 -31.66 9.03
CA LEU A 226 -30.70 -31.34 9.19
C LEU A 226 -31.22 -30.67 7.91
N PRO A 227 -32.56 -30.79 7.63
CA PRO A 227 -33.16 -30.05 6.52
C PRO A 227 -32.82 -28.55 6.61
N ARG A 228 -32.37 -27.99 5.47
CA ARG A 228 -32.03 -26.55 5.44
C ARG A 228 -33.27 -25.69 5.41
N ILE A 229 -34.32 -26.15 4.76
CA ILE A 229 -35.57 -25.41 4.53
C ILE A 229 -36.66 -26.01 5.39
N TYR A 230 -37.37 -25.14 6.13
CA TYR A 230 -38.53 -25.53 6.94
C TYR A 230 -39.39 -24.32 7.28
N LYS A 231 -40.67 -24.56 7.51
CA LYS A 231 -41.64 -23.53 7.93
C LYS A 231 -41.50 -23.25 9.45
N SER A 232 -41.69 -21.97 9.82
CA SER A 232 -41.65 -21.47 11.19
C SER A 232 -42.54 -20.24 11.31
N LYS A 233 -42.64 -19.70 12.51
CA LYS A 233 -43.39 -18.48 12.79
C LYS A 233 -42.53 -17.46 13.49
N VAL A 234 -42.61 -16.21 13.03
CA VAL A 234 -41.94 -15.08 13.66
C VAL A 234 -42.95 -14.07 14.19
N ILE A 235 -42.59 -13.34 15.22
CA ILE A 235 -43.46 -12.33 15.85
C ILE A 235 -43.11 -10.97 15.26
N HIS A 236 -44.11 -10.29 14.71
CA HIS A 236 -44.00 -8.92 14.24
C HIS A 236 -44.04 -7.94 15.43
N SER A 237 -43.57 -6.70 15.24
CA SER A 237 -43.50 -5.67 16.27
C SER A 237 -44.86 -5.26 16.86
N ASP A 238 -45.95 -5.47 16.13
CA ASP A 238 -47.33 -5.25 16.59
C ASP A 238 -47.90 -6.43 17.39
N GLY A 239 -47.11 -7.50 17.61
CA GLY A 239 -47.52 -8.71 18.29
C GLY A 239 -48.19 -9.77 17.42
N SER A 240 -48.43 -9.50 16.14
CA SER A 240 -48.98 -10.47 15.20
C SER A 240 -47.92 -11.52 14.83
N THR A 241 -48.38 -12.66 14.31
CA THR A 241 -47.50 -13.77 13.88
C THR A 241 -47.46 -13.85 12.38
N ILE A 242 -46.26 -13.99 11.85
CA ILE A 242 -45.96 -14.16 10.41
C ILE A 242 -45.51 -15.58 10.15
N ASP A 243 -46.17 -16.26 9.23
CA ASP A 243 -45.71 -17.55 8.70
C ASP A 243 -44.59 -17.33 7.73
N VAL A 244 -43.44 -17.98 7.99
CA VAL A 244 -42.21 -17.84 7.21
C VAL A 244 -41.63 -19.17 6.81
N GLU A 245 -40.96 -19.20 5.69
CA GLU A 245 -40.06 -20.26 5.32
C GLU A 245 -38.62 -19.85 5.66
N LEU A 246 -37.94 -20.68 6.41
CA LEU A 246 -36.54 -20.45 6.82
C LEU A 246 -35.63 -21.35 5.99
N ASN A 247 -34.59 -20.78 5.39
CA ASN A 247 -33.44 -21.51 4.85
C ASN A 247 -32.24 -21.21 5.71
N VAL A 248 -31.70 -22.23 6.39
CA VAL A 248 -30.66 -22.05 7.41
C VAL A 248 -29.42 -22.85 7.07
N CYS A 249 -28.27 -22.18 7.04
CA CYS A 249 -26.96 -22.80 6.91
C CYS A 249 -25.97 -22.30 7.96
N VAL A 250 -24.90 -23.05 8.17
CA VAL A 250 -23.81 -22.67 9.08
C VAL A 250 -22.73 -21.95 8.29
N VAL A 251 -22.26 -20.85 8.82
CA VAL A 251 -21.18 -20.04 8.24
C VAL A 251 -20.12 -19.73 9.28
N PRO A 252 -18.85 -19.55 8.87
CA PRO A 252 -17.82 -19.02 9.76
C PRO A 252 -18.18 -17.62 10.26
N TYR A 253 -17.98 -17.38 11.56
CA TYR A 253 -18.20 -16.07 12.18
C TYR A 253 -17.07 -15.79 13.18
N GLY A 254 -16.07 -15.02 12.75
CA GLY A 254 -14.84 -14.83 13.51
C GLY A 254 -14.10 -16.15 13.72
N ARG A 255 -13.94 -16.56 15.00
CA ARG A 255 -13.33 -17.85 15.37
C ARG A 255 -14.36 -18.93 15.71
N SER A 256 -15.61 -18.71 15.46
CA SER A 256 -16.72 -19.60 15.79
C SER A 256 -17.60 -19.84 14.58
N LEU A 257 -18.73 -20.52 14.77
CA LEU A 257 -19.75 -20.78 13.75
C LEU A 257 -21.03 -20.02 14.10
N ALA A 258 -21.71 -19.50 13.08
CA ALA A 258 -23.02 -18.87 13.20
C ALA A 258 -24.02 -19.50 12.23
N ALA A 259 -25.30 -19.29 12.47
CA ALA A 259 -26.32 -19.62 11.49
C ALA A 259 -26.62 -18.41 10.62
N LEU A 260 -26.48 -18.58 9.30
CA LEU A 260 -27.07 -17.68 8.31
C LEU A 260 -28.50 -18.15 8.03
N VAL A 261 -29.45 -17.26 8.21
CA VAL A 261 -30.88 -17.54 8.07
C VAL A 261 -31.43 -16.64 6.98
N ILE A 262 -31.99 -17.24 5.93
CA ILE A 262 -32.79 -16.54 4.93
C ILE A 262 -34.25 -16.79 5.29
N VAL A 263 -35.03 -15.72 5.39
CA VAL A 263 -36.41 -15.70 5.86
C VAL A 263 -37.31 -15.18 4.74
N ARG A 264 -38.20 -16.03 4.28
CA ARG A 264 -39.19 -15.69 3.25
C ARG A 264 -40.59 -15.61 3.89
N ASP A 265 -41.30 -14.52 3.68
CA ASP A 265 -42.72 -14.40 4.02
C ASP A 265 -43.57 -15.23 3.04
N ILE A 266 -44.31 -16.16 3.57
CA ILE A 266 -45.17 -17.08 2.76
C ILE A 266 -46.66 -16.74 2.79
N ARG A 267 -47.05 -15.63 3.44
CA ARG A 267 -48.45 -15.22 3.55
C ARG A 267 -49.07 -14.93 2.20
N GLU A 268 -48.38 -14.31 1.28
CA GLU A 268 -48.89 -14.01 -0.06
C GLU A 268 -49.00 -15.26 -0.94
N GLU A 269 -48.11 -16.22 -0.84
CA GLU A 269 -48.13 -17.46 -1.61
C GLU A 269 -49.34 -18.35 -1.21
N GLU A 270 -49.75 -18.34 0.05
CA GLU A 270 -50.92 -19.12 0.50
C GLU A 270 -52.23 -18.44 0.10
N ALA A 271 -52.28 -17.10 0.06
CA ALA A 271 -53.47 -16.38 -0.40
C ALA A 271 -53.88 -16.70 -1.84
N TRP A 272 -52.91 -16.96 -2.74
CA TRP A 272 -53.18 -17.35 -4.13
C TRP A 272 -53.69 -18.80 -4.29
N LYS A 273 -53.41 -19.69 -3.34
CA LYS A 273 -53.89 -21.08 -3.38
C LYS A 273 -55.36 -21.25 -3.04
N TYR A 274 -55.97 -20.26 -2.36
CA TYR A 274 -57.39 -20.26 -1.97
C TYR A 274 -58.24 -19.39 -2.87
N CYS A 275 -57.69 -18.72 -3.90
CA CYS A 275 -58.41 -17.92 -4.88
C CYS A 275 -58.66 -18.63 -6.22
N ILE A 276 -58.42 -19.93 -6.28
CA ILE A 276 -58.82 -20.83 -7.40
C ILE A 276 -59.81 -21.87 -6.82
#